data_06e0de14e41e5499204e5334db517145
#
_entry.id   06e0de14e41e5499204e5334db517145
#
_cell.length_a   1.000
_cell.length_b   1.000
_cell.length_c   1.000
_cell.angle_alpha   90.00
_cell.angle_beta   90.00
_cell.angle_gamma   90.00
#
_symmetry.space_group_name_H-M   'P 1'
#
loop_
_entity.id
_entity.type
_entity.pdbx_description
1 polymer ?
#
loop_
_entity_poly.entity_id
_entity_poly.type
_entity_poly.pdbx_seq_one_letter_code
_entity_poly.pdbx_strand_id
1 'polypeptide(L)'
;MKIALLQVNTVAGDIAGNAGRIAAGAREAARHRPDLVVTPELALPGCPPRDLLLEGGFVERSLAALDDLAADLGGAPPVLVGLAAPNLSGKGRSLFNAAALLRGGA
;
A
#
# COMPACT_ATOMS: atom_id res chain seq x y z
N MET A 1 -8.67 -3.54 -21.11
CA MET A 1 -8.40 -3.01 -19.76
C MET A 1 -7.14 -2.15 -19.77
N LYS A 2 -7.20 -1.01 -19.12
CA LYS A 2 -6.05 -0.12 -18.99
C LYS A 2 -5.54 -0.18 -17.54
N ILE A 3 -4.27 -0.53 -17.38
CA ILE A 3 -3.63 -0.63 -16.08
C ILE A 3 -2.50 0.39 -16.00
N ALA A 4 -2.49 1.19 -14.92
CA ALA A 4 -1.42 2.12 -14.63
C ALA A 4 -0.47 1.50 -13.60
N LEU A 5 0.81 1.38 -13.95
CA LEU A 5 1.83 0.88 -13.03
C LEU A 5 2.55 2.08 -12.42
N LEU A 6 2.49 2.23 -11.12
CA LEU A 6 3.19 3.31 -10.41
C LEU A 6 4.63 2.88 -10.13
N GLN A 7 5.58 3.72 -10.55
CA GLN A 7 6.98 3.55 -10.20
C GLN A 7 7.32 4.63 -9.17
N VAL A 8 7.02 4.32 -7.89
CA VAL A 8 7.25 5.27 -6.81
C VAL A 8 8.52 4.90 -6.04
N ASN A 9 9.29 5.90 -5.68
CA ASN A 9 10.48 5.72 -4.84
C ASN A 9 10.07 5.75 -3.39
N THR A 10 9.77 4.57 -2.84
CA THR A 10 9.40 4.45 -1.44
C THR A 10 10.64 4.42 -0.55
N VAL A 11 10.46 4.85 0.70
CA VAL A 11 11.53 4.88 1.69
C VAL A 11 11.22 3.85 2.77
N ALA A 12 12.17 2.97 3.06
CA ALA A 12 11.99 1.93 4.06
C ALA A 12 11.57 2.55 5.41
N GLY A 13 10.42 2.09 5.92
CA GLY A 13 9.89 2.52 7.21
C GLY A 13 9.14 3.86 7.22
N ASP A 14 9.17 4.62 6.14
CA ASP A 14 8.46 5.91 6.05
C ASP A 14 7.03 5.71 5.56
N ILE A 15 6.19 5.15 6.43
CA ILE A 15 4.81 4.79 6.08
C ILE A 15 4.02 6.01 5.58
N ALA A 16 4.06 7.11 6.33
CA ALA A 16 3.32 8.32 5.97
C ALA A 16 3.80 8.92 4.64
N GLY A 17 5.12 8.99 4.45
CA GLY A 17 5.69 9.47 3.19
C GLY A 17 5.35 8.58 2.02
N ASN A 18 5.41 7.25 2.21
CA ASN A 18 5.07 6.29 1.17
C ASN A 18 3.58 6.38 0.81
N ALA A 19 2.70 6.51 1.79
CA ALA A 19 1.27 6.71 1.55
C ALA A 19 1.03 7.98 0.73
N GLY A 20 1.72 9.07 1.05
CA GLY A 20 1.64 10.31 0.27
C GLY A 20 2.10 10.15 -1.17
N ARG A 21 3.19 9.40 -1.39
CA ARG A 21 3.71 9.13 -2.74
C ARG A 21 2.74 8.27 -3.54
N ILE A 22 2.12 7.28 -2.91
CA ILE A 22 1.11 6.43 -3.55
C ILE A 22 -0.11 7.28 -3.92
N ALA A 23 -0.59 8.12 -3.01
CA ALA A 23 -1.75 8.98 -3.27
C ALA A 23 -1.49 9.93 -4.42
N ALA A 24 -0.31 10.59 -4.44
CA ALA A 24 0.06 11.50 -5.51
C ALA A 24 0.14 10.77 -6.86
N GLY A 25 0.77 9.58 -6.88
CA GLY A 25 0.88 8.77 -8.09
C GLY A 25 -0.47 8.30 -8.60
N ALA A 26 -1.36 7.88 -7.69
CA ALA A 26 -2.70 7.43 -8.06
C ALA A 26 -3.53 8.58 -8.65
N ARG A 27 -3.43 9.78 -8.08
CA ARG A 27 -4.12 10.96 -8.61
C ARG A 27 -3.59 11.36 -9.98
N GLU A 28 -2.27 11.29 -10.18
CA GLU A 28 -1.66 11.55 -11.49
C GLU A 28 -2.13 10.52 -12.50
N ALA A 29 -2.13 9.24 -12.14
CA ALA A 29 -2.59 8.16 -13.01
C ALA A 29 -4.07 8.30 -13.37
N ALA A 30 -4.88 8.82 -12.44
CA ALA A 30 -6.33 8.99 -12.65
C ALA A 30 -6.63 9.89 -13.85
N ARG A 31 -5.73 10.79 -14.21
CA ARG A 31 -5.87 11.66 -15.38
C ARG A 31 -5.93 10.88 -16.69
N HIS A 32 -5.38 9.67 -16.70
CA HIS A 32 -5.37 8.79 -17.87
C HIS A 32 -6.52 7.78 -17.85
N ARG A 33 -7.41 7.85 -16.86
CA ARG A 33 -8.60 7.00 -16.70
C ARG A 33 -8.28 5.51 -16.75
N PRO A 34 -7.35 4.99 -15.93
CA PRO A 34 -7.09 3.55 -15.88
C PRO A 34 -8.23 2.80 -15.21
N ASP A 35 -8.35 1.51 -15.52
CA ASP A 35 -9.27 0.62 -14.83
C ASP A 35 -8.72 0.18 -13.47
N LEU A 36 -7.39 0.15 -13.35
CA LEU A 36 -6.69 -0.28 -12.15
C LEU A 36 -5.34 0.43 -12.06
N VAL A 37 -4.97 0.85 -10.86
CA VAL A 37 -3.63 1.39 -10.54
C VAL A 37 -2.91 0.36 -9.67
N VAL A 38 -1.67 0.04 -10.00
CA VAL A 38 -0.88 -0.97 -9.27
C VAL A 38 0.40 -0.34 -8.74
N THR A 39 0.66 -0.53 -7.44
CA THR A 39 1.90 -0.09 -6.81
C THR A 39 2.94 -1.22 -6.78
N PRO A 40 4.21 -0.91 -6.51
CA PRO A 40 5.23 -1.94 -6.32
C PRO A 40 4.94 -2.83 -5.11
N GLU A 41 5.60 -3.98 -5.07
CA GLU A 41 5.62 -4.87 -3.91
C GLU A 41 6.07 -4.10 -2.67
N LEU A 42 5.39 -4.31 -1.53
CA LEU A 42 5.69 -3.65 -0.26
C LEU A 42 5.80 -2.12 -0.37
N ALA A 43 5.00 -1.50 -1.24
CA ALA A 43 5.08 -0.06 -1.48
C ALA A 43 4.79 0.77 -0.23
N LEU A 44 3.80 0.37 0.56
CA LEU A 44 3.40 1.14 1.74
C LEU A 44 4.46 1.11 2.85
N PRO A 45 4.97 -0.05 3.29
CA PRO A 45 6.05 -0.07 4.27
C PRO A 45 7.40 0.32 3.67
N GLY A 46 7.58 0.32 2.35
CA GLY A 46 8.82 0.71 1.70
C GLY A 46 9.89 -0.37 1.70
N CYS A 47 9.51 -1.63 1.68
CA CYS A 47 10.43 -2.78 1.68
C CYS A 47 11.46 -2.69 2.82
N PRO A 48 11.02 -2.56 4.07
CA PRO A 48 11.91 -2.33 5.20
C PRO A 48 12.71 -3.59 5.54
N PRO A 49 13.81 -3.44 6.32
CA PRO A 49 14.50 -4.60 6.89
C PRO A 49 13.54 -5.45 7.72
N ARG A 50 13.81 -6.74 7.78
CA ARG A 50 12.98 -7.69 8.51
C ARG A 50 12.77 -7.27 9.97
N ASP A 51 13.79 -6.75 10.61
CA ASP A 51 13.72 -6.29 12.02
C ASP A 51 12.64 -5.23 12.21
N LEU A 52 12.52 -4.31 11.27
CA LEU A 52 11.52 -3.25 11.33
C LEU A 52 10.10 -3.81 11.19
N LEU A 53 9.90 -4.81 10.33
CA LEU A 53 8.61 -5.47 10.21
C LEU A 53 8.19 -6.19 11.49
N LEU A 54 9.15 -6.64 12.28
CA LEU A 54 8.90 -7.33 13.55
C LEU A 54 8.80 -6.37 14.73
N GLU A 55 9.08 -5.09 14.51
CA GLU A 55 8.94 -4.08 15.55
C GLU A 55 7.48 -3.93 15.96
N GLY A 56 7.24 -3.86 17.28
CA GLY A 56 5.90 -3.70 17.81
C GLY A 56 5.19 -2.46 17.28
N GLY A 57 3.99 -2.64 16.73
CA GLY A 57 3.17 -1.55 16.22
C GLY A 57 3.46 -1.13 14.79
N PHE A 58 4.56 -1.58 14.16
CA PHE A 58 4.88 -1.15 12.79
C PHE A 58 3.82 -1.60 11.79
N VAL A 59 3.43 -2.89 11.84
CA VAL A 59 2.42 -3.43 10.93
C VAL A 59 1.06 -2.78 11.18
N GLU A 60 0.70 -2.56 12.45
CA GLU A 60 -0.54 -1.90 12.82
C GLU A 60 -0.59 -0.46 12.31
N ARG A 61 0.51 0.28 12.39
CA ARG A 61 0.58 1.63 11.83
C ARG A 61 0.45 1.61 10.31
N SER A 62 1.03 0.60 9.66
CA SER A 62 0.91 0.42 8.23
C SER A 62 -0.55 0.15 7.82
N LEU A 63 -1.25 -0.71 8.56
CA LEU A 63 -2.66 -1.00 8.28
C LEU A 63 -3.55 0.22 8.53
N ALA A 64 -3.27 1.01 9.56
CA ALA A 64 -4.00 2.25 9.82
C ALA A 64 -3.78 3.26 8.68
N ALA A 65 -2.55 3.38 8.19
CA ALA A 65 -2.24 4.24 7.05
C ALA A 65 -2.97 3.76 5.79
N LEU A 66 -3.14 2.46 5.62
CA LEU A 66 -3.89 1.89 4.50
C LEU A 66 -5.36 2.34 4.53
N ASP A 67 -5.98 2.32 5.70
CA ASP A 67 -7.36 2.78 5.86
C ASP A 67 -7.50 4.28 5.53
N ASP A 68 -6.56 5.10 5.99
CA ASP A 68 -6.54 6.53 5.68
C ASP A 68 -6.35 6.77 4.18
N LEU A 69 -5.46 6.00 3.56
CA LEU A 69 -5.21 6.07 2.13
C LEU A 69 -6.45 5.68 1.33
N ALA A 70 -7.16 4.64 1.75
CA ALA A 70 -8.39 4.21 1.11
C ALA A 70 -9.45 5.32 1.12
N ALA A 71 -9.64 5.96 2.27
CA ALA A 71 -10.58 7.07 2.40
C ALA A 71 -10.17 8.26 1.53
N ASP A 72 -8.87 8.57 1.49
CA ASP A 72 -8.32 9.69 0.71
C ASP A 72 -8.47 9.46 -0.80
N LEU A 73 -8.44 8.22 -1.25
CA LEU A 73 -8.55 7.86 -2.67
C LEU A 73 -9.95 7.39 -3.09
N GLY A 74 -10.98 7.73 -2.30
CA GLY A 74 -12.33 7.25 -2.55
C GLY A 74 -12.90 7.57 -3.93
N GLY A 75 -12.51 8.70 -4.52
CA GLY A 75 -12.93 9.11 -5.86
C GLY A 75 -11.99 8.68 -6.98
N ALA A 76 -10.88 8.01 -6.65
CA ALA A 76 -9.90 7.57 -7.63
C ALA A 76 -10.26 6.21 -8.23
N PRO A 77 -9.64 5.80 -9.36
CA PRO A 77 -9.74 4.41 -9.82
C PRO A 77 -9.26 3.44 -8.73
N PRO A 78 -9.68 2.16 -8.79
CA PRO A 78 -9.18 1.18 -7.83
C PRO A 78 -7.65 1.10 -7.82
N VAL A 79 -7.07 0.99 -6.62
CA VAL A 79 -5.60 0.94 -6.44
C VAL A 79 -5.24 -0.33 -5.70
N LEU A 80 -4.30 -1.09 -6.27
CA LEU A 80 -3.75 -2.28 -5.63
C LEU A 80 -2.46 -1.88 -4.92
N VAL A 81 -2.45 -1.92 -3.59
CA VAL A 81 -1.36 -1.43 -2.75
C VAL A 81 -0.59 -2.60 -2.13
N GLY A 82 0.72 -2.64 -2.36
CA GLY A 82 1.60 -3.64 -1.75
C GLY A 82 1.88 -3.32 -0.28
N LEU A 83 1.78 -4.32 0.58
CA LEU A 83 2.00 -4.17 2.01
C LEU A 83 2.38 -5.50 2.67
N ALA A 84 2.71 -5.46 3.95
CA ALA A 84 2.87 -6.64 4.78
C ALA A 84 1.63 -6.80 5.65
N ALA A 85 1.10 -8.00 5.72
CA ALA A 85 -0.10 -8.31 6.51
C ALA A 85 0.20 -9.41 7.54
N PRO A 86 -0.43 -9.38 8.71
CA PRO A 86 -0.22 -10.41 9.71
C PRO A 86 -0.78 -11.76 9.26
N ASN A 87 -0.06 -12.83 9.59
CA ASN A 87 -0.54 -14.19 9.38
C ASN A 87 -1.31 -14.65 10.61
N LEU A 88 -2.62 -14.66 10.51
CA LEU A 88 -3.50 -15.01 11.62
C LEU A 88 -3.73 -16.52 11.77
N SER A 89 -3.15 -17.35 10.88
CA SER A 89 -3.34 -18.81 10.94
C SER A 89 -2.56 -19.48 12.05
N GLY A 90 -1.54 -18.81 12.59
CA GLY A 90 -0.65 -19.38 13.62
C GLY A 90 0.36 -20.39 13.06
N LYS A 91 0.41 -20.58 11.74
CA LYS A 91 1.31 -21.54 11.09
C LYS A 91 2.19 -20.81 10.08
N GLY A 92 3.48 -21.20 10.03
CA GLY A 92 4.42 -20.64 9.09
C GLY A 92 4.92 -19.27 9.49
N ARG A 93 5.14 -18.39 8.54
CA ARG A 93 5.67 -17.05 8.78
C ARG A 93 4.64 -16.19 9.53
N SER A 94 5.14 -15.29 10.38
CA SER A 94 4.28 -14.37 11.13
C SER A 94 3.64 -13.29 10.24
N LEU A 95 4.27 -12.96 9.09
CA LEU A 95 3.80 -11.95 8.17
C LEU A 95 3.74 -12.47 6.74
N PHE A 96 2.79 -11.96 5.97
CA PHE A 96 2.68 -12.19 4.54
C PHE A 96 3.05 -10.94 3.76
N ASN A 97 3.69 -11.12 2.60
CA ASN A 97 3.72 -10.14 1.55
C ASN A 97 2.33 -10.14 0.91
N ALA A 98 1.66 -9.02 0.91
CA ALA A 98 0.26 -8.94 0.51
C ALA A 98 -0.02 -7.74 -0.38
N ALA A 99 -1.19 -7.73 -0.96
CA ALA A 99 -1.71 -6.57 -1.69
C ALA A 99 -3.15 -6.33 -1.29
N ALA A 100 -3.50 -5.06 -1.07
CA ALA A 100 -4.85 -4.66 -0.75
C ALA A 100 -5.45 -3.88 -1.92
N LEU A 101 -6.68 -4.21 -2.28
CA LEU A 101 -7.40 -3.47 -3.31
C LEU A 101 -8.23 -2.39 -2.64
N LEU A 102 -7.89 -1.13 -2.91
CA LEU A 102 -8.62 0.03 -2.41
C LEU A 102 -9.63 0.49 -3.47
N ARG A 103 -10.89 0.53 -3.09
CA ARG A 103 -11.96 0.79 -4.03
C ARG A 103 -13.13 1.45 -3.31
N GLY A 104 -13.58 2.59 -3.82
CA GLY A 104 -14.74 3.29 -3.26
C GLY A 104 -14.58 3.76 -1.84
N GLY A 105 -13.36 4.05 -1.40
CA GLY A 105 -13.09 4.54 -0.05
C GLY A 105 -12.81 3.45 0.99
N ALA A 106 -12.67 2.20 0.53
CA ALA A 106 -12.49 1.08 1.48
C ALA A 106 -11.35 0.11 1.09
#